data_9df62f93757979cb5afe4d4fd14f681a
#
_entry.id   9df62f93757979cb5afe4d4fd14f681a
#
_cell.length_a   1.000
_cell.length_b   1.000
_cell.length_c   1.000
_cell.angle_alpha   90.00
_cell.angle_beta   90.00
_cell.angle_gamma   90.00
#
_symmetry.space_group_name_H-M   'P 1'
#
loop_
_entity.id
_entity.type
_entity.pdbx_description
1 polymer ?
#
loop_
_entity_poly.entity_id
_entity_poly.type
_entity_poly.pdbx_seq_one_letter_code
_entity_poly.pdbx_strand_id
1 'polypeptide(L)'
;MVLEAQENNVQVIYKIPEFDGKNIPVKEVARLMGKDQQFIRQGIIRGMLPIGTAFKKEIVDPKWDEKKESSQYDFYVSPKLLWEYTGIIYNPNK
;
A
#
# COMPACT_ATOMS: atom_id res chain seq x y z
N MET A 1 17.40 -15.41 25.56
CA MET A 1 17.40 -16.09 25.39
C MET A 1 17.36 -16.46 25.13
N VAL A 2 17.13 -16.06 24.82
CA VAL A 2 16.98 -16.76 24.39
C VAL A 2 16.65 -16.92 24.17
N LEU A 3 16.43 -16.70 23.90
CA LEU A 3 16.20 -17.39 23.58
C LEU A 3 16.45 -17.73 23.56
N GLU A 4 16.59 -17.88 23.38
CA GLU A 4 16.78 -18.72 23.14
C GLU A 4 16.84 -19.11 23.01
N ALA A 5 16.81 -18.98 23.26
CA ALA A 5 16.84 -19.78 23.01
C ALA A 5 16.99 -20.10 22.87
N GLN A 6 17.09 -20.16 22.79
CA GLN A 6 17.19 -20.86 22.54
C GLN A 6 17.41 -21.24 22.37
N GLU A 7 17.48 -21.39 22.52
CA GLU A 7 17.50 -21.93 22.11
C GLU A 7 17.33 -22.32 21.88
N ASN A 8 17.04 -22.61 22.16
CA ASN A 8 16.96 -23.17 21.61
C ASN A 8 17.15 -23.13 20.87
N ASN A 9 17.22 -23.16 20.98
CA ASN A 9 17.43 -23.03 19.94
C ASN A 9 16.73 -23.19 18.78
N VAL A 10 15.85 -22.75 18.74
CA VAL A 10 14.99 -22.76 17.58
C VAL A 10 15.21 -21.50 16.85
N GLN A 11 15.87 -21.62 15.74
CA GLN A 11 15.95 -20.50 14.85
C GLN A 11 14.66 -20.38 14.11
N VAL A 12 13.87 -19.41 14.49
CA VAL A 12 12.75 -19.02 13.65
C VAL A 12 13.32 -18.09 12.61
N ILE A 13 13.56 -18.62 11.44
CA ILE A 13 14.00 -17.80 10.32
C ILE A 13 12.79 -17.18 9.70
N TYR A 14 12.62 -15.89 9.93
CA TYR A 14 11.58 -15.13 9.25
C TYR A 14 12.13 -14.71 7.91
N LYS A 15 11.69 -15.41 6.88
CA LYS A 15 11.97 -14.95 5.53
C LYS A 15 11.05 -13.79 5.23
N ILE A 16 11.65 -12.65 4.95
CA ILE A 16 10.90 -11.54 4.42
C ILE A 16 10.52 -11.90 2.99
N PRO A 17 9.23 -11.86 2.64
CA PRO A 17 8.82 -12.13 1.27
C PRO A 17 9.47 -11.17 0.29
N GLU A 18 9.71 -11.64 -0.91
CA GLU A 18 10.23 -10.79 -1.96
C GLU A 18 9.10 -10.03 -2.61
N PHE A 19 9.32 -8.74 -2.78
CA PHE A 19 8.34 -7.85 -3.39
C PHE A 19 8.96 -7.17 -4.59
N ASP A 20 8.18 -7.03 -5.67
CA ASP A 20 8.66 -6.36 -6.87
C ASP A 20 8.46 -4.85 -6.83
N GLY A 21 7.77 -4.35 -5.83
CA GLY A 21 7.53 -2.92 -5.68
C GLY A 21 6.50 -2.34 -6.62
N LYS A 22 5.85 -3.15 -7.41
CA LYS A 22 4.81 -2.65 -8.32
C LYS A 22 3.55 -2.29 -7.55
N ASN A 23 2.88 -1.26 -8.03
CA ASN A 23 1.66 -0.77 -7.42
C ASN A 23 0.59 -1.86 -7.35
N ILE A 24 -0.10 -1.91 -6.21
CA ILE A 24 -1.30 -2.72 -6.09
C ILE A 24 -2.50 -1.82 -6.35
N PRO A 25 -3.37 -2.17 -7.31
CA PRO A 25 -4.56 -1.35 -7.57
C PRO A 25 -5.43 -1.21 -6.32
N VAL A 26 -5.99 -0.03 -6.12
CA VAL A 26 -6.85 0.23 -4.96
C VAL A 26 -7.99 -0.77 -4.88
N LYS A 27 -8.54 -1.16 -6.02
CA LYS A 27 -9.60 -2.16 -6.08
C LYS A 27 -9.17 -3.48 -5.43
N GLU A 28 -7.94 -3.91 -5.71
CA GLU A 28 -7.41 -5.14 -5.14
C GLU A 28 -7.15 -5.00 -3.65
N VAL A 29 -6.62 -3.85 -3.23
CA VAL A 29 -6.38 -3.59 -1.82
C VAL A 29 -7.69 -3.65 -1.04
N ALA A 30 -8.73 -3.02 -1.58
CA ALA A 30 -10.05 -3.02 -0.96
C ALA A 30 -10.58 -4.45 -0.81
N ARG A 31 -10.43 -5.27 -1.85
CA ARG A 31 -10.85 -6.66 -1.80
C ARG A 31 -10.09 -7.44 -0.73
N LEU A 32 -8.77 -7.26 -0.70
CA LEU A 32 -7.91 -7.99 0.23
C LEU A 32 -8.18 -7.61 1.68
N MET A 33 -8.45 -6.33 1.92
CA MET A 33 -8.69 -5.85 3.28
C MET A 33 -10.15 -5.96 3.71
N GLY A 34 -11.05 -6.33 2.80
CA GLY A 34 -12.47 -6.42 3.12
C GLY A 34 -13.10 -5.06 3.35
N LYS A 35 -12.60 -4.04 2.67
CA LYS A 35 -13.11 -2.67 2.78
C LYS A 35 -13.49 -2.16 1.40
N ASP A 36 -14.26 -1.08 1.35
CA ASP A 36 -14.56 -0.48 0.06
C ASP A 36 -13.40 0.39 -0.42
N GLN A 37 -13.44 0.74 -1.70
CA GLN A 37 -12.35 1.49 -2.32
C GLN A 37 -12.22 2.89 -1.72
N GLN A 38 -13.33 3.49 -1.32
CA GLN A 38 -13.31 4.82 -0.74
C GLN A 38 -12.55 4.84 0.59
N PHE A 39 -12.74 3.79 1.39
CA PHE A 39 -11.98 3.63 2.63
C PHE A 39 -10.48 3.64 2.35
N ILE A 40 -10.05 2.88 1.34
CA ILE A 40 -8.63 2.79 0.99
C ILE A 40 -8.12 4.14 0.51
N ARG A 41 -8.83 4.77 -0.42
CA ARG A 41 -8.42 6.06 -0.98
C ARG A 41 -8.30 7.12 0.10
N GLN A 42 -9.34 7.26 0.91
CA GLN A 42 -9.34 8.29 1.95
C GLN A 42 -8.32 8.00 3.04
N GLY A 43 -8.13 6.74 3.37
CA GLY A 43 -7.12 6.35 4.35
C GLY A 43 -5.72 6.73 3.91
N ILE A 44 -5.40 6.50 2.64
CA ILE A 44 -4.09 6.86 2.11
C ILE A 44 -3.94 8.38 1.98
N ILE A 45 -4.96 9.05 1.45
CA ILE A 45 -4.94 10.51 1.29
C ILE A 45 -4.69 11.21 2.63
N ARG A 46 -5.33 10.74 3.67
CA ARG A 46 -5.22 11.35 5.00
C ARG A 46 -4.02 10.87 5.80
N GLY A 47 -3.23 9.97 5.24
CA GLY A 47 -2.06 9.44 5.92
C GLY A 47 -2.38 8.51 7.08
N MET A 48 -3.60 8.01 7.15
CA MET A 48 -4.03 7.12 8.23
C MET A 48 -3.84 5.65 7.89
N LEU A 49 -3.64 5.35 6.61
CA LEU A 49 -3.43 3.99 6.14
C LEU A 49 -2.02 3.92 5.54
N PRO A 50 -1.03 3.45 6.31
CA PRO A 50 0.38 3.58 5.91
C PRO A 50 0.83 2.46 4.95
N ILE A 51 0.11 2.29 3.86
CA ILE A 51 0.42 1.24 2.88
C ILE A 51 0.86 1.82 1.53
N GLY A 52 0.85 3.14 1.40
CA GLY A 52 1.22 3.76 0.15
C GLY A 52 1.12 5.26 0.20
N THR A 53 1.10 5.87 -0.98
CA THR A 53 1.04 7.32 -1.11
C THR A 53 -0.05 7.70 -2.10
N ALA A 54 -0.54 8.92 -1.94
CA ALA A 54 -1.52 9.49 -2.85
C ALA A 54 -0.96 10.81 -3.38
N PHE A 55 -0.96 10.95 -4.68
CA PHE A 55 -0.50 12.16 -5.34
C PHE A 55 -1.69 12.83 -6.00
N LYS A 56 -1.89 14.10 -5.65
CA LYS A 56 -2.94 14.88 -6.26
C LYS A 56 -2.52 15.26 -7.67
N LYS A 57 -3.36 14.93 -8.64
CA LYS A 57 -3.08 15.27 -10.02
C LYS A 57 -3.48 16.71 -10.29
N GLU A 58 -2.58 17.46 -10.90
CA GLU A 58 -2.88 18.79 -11.37
C GLU A 58 -3.17 18.71 -12.86
N ILE A 59 -4.31 19.27 -13.25
CA ILE A 59 -4.65 19.38 -14.65
C ILE A 59 -4.43 20.82 -15.04
N VAL A 60 -3.44 21.05 -15.90
CA VAL A 60 -3.21 22.35 -16.49
C VAL A 60 -3.92 22.36 -17.83
N ASP A 61 -4.92 23.23 -17.97
CA ASP A 61 -5.58 23.43 -19.24
C ASP A 61 -4.85 24.57 -19.97
N PRO A 62 -4.12 24.29 -21.05
CA PRO A 62 -3.37 25.33 -21.75
C PRO A 62 -4.26 26.41 -22.36
N LYS A 63 -5.55 26.16 -22.53
CA LYS A 63 -6.46 27.16 -23.08
C LYS A 63 -6.83 28.23 -22.07
N TRP A 64 -6.82 27.87 -20.78
CA TRP A 64 -7.33 28.75 -19.76
C TRP A 64 -6.25 29.35 -18.87
N ASP A 65 -5.05 28.86 -19.02
CA ASP A 65 -3.93 29.28 -18.20
C ASP A 65 -4.25 29.21 -16.71
N GLU A 66 -5.13 28.28 -16.35
CA GLU A 66 -5.55 28.10 -14.99
C GLU A 66 -5.21 26.68 -14.54
N LYS A 67 -4.64 26.61 -13.35
CA LYS A 67 -4.47 25.33 -12.69
C LYS A 67 -5.80 24.91 -12.11
N LYS A 68 -6.44 23.94 -12.73
CA LYS A 68 -7.61 23.33 -12.12
C LYS A 68 -7.13 22.27 -11.15
N GLU A 69 -7.51 22.42 -9.90
CA GLU A 69 -7.31 21.35 -8.96
C GLU A 69 -8.22 20.19 -9.35
N SER A 70 -7.62 19.08 -9.66
CA SER A 70 -8.35 17.85 -9.89
C SER A 70 -8.62 17.20 -8.55
N SER A 71 -9.85 16.71 -8.36
CA SER A 71 -10.16 15.86 -7.22
C SER A 71 -9.58 14.47 -7.40
N GLN A 72 -8.90 14.23 -8.52
CA GLN A 72 -8.31 12.93 -8.80
C GLN A 72 -6.94 12.81 -8.18
N TYR A 73 -6.70 11.63 -7.67
CA TYR A 73 -5.41 11.26 -7.09
C TYR A 73 -4.85 10.07 -7.83
N ASP A 74 -3.53 10.01 -7.89
CA ASP A 74 -2.82 8.84 -8.34
C ASP A 74 -2.29 8.13 -7.09
N PHE A 75 -2.56 6.84 -6.99
CA PHE A 75 -2.21 6.08 -5.80
C PHE A 75 -1.09 5.10 -6.11
N TYR A 76 -0.13 5.06 -5.21
CA TYR A 76 0.85 3.99 -5.22
C TYR A 76 0.72 3.23 -3.92
N VAL A 77 0.38 1.95 -4.00
CA VAL A 77 0.30 1.07 -2.84
C VAL A 77 1.45 0.08 -2.91
N SER A 78 2.28 0.11 -1.88
CA SER A 78 3.45 -0.75 -1.80
C SER A 78 3.06 -2.14 -1.31
N PRO A 79 3.40 -3.20 -2.05
CA PRO A 79 3.15 -4.56 -1.56
C PRO A 79 3.82 -4.84 -0.22
N LYS A 80 5.03 -4.32 -0.03
CA LYS A 80 5.75 -4.53 1.22
C LYS A 80 5.08 -3.82 2.38
N LEU A 81 4.65 -2.57 2.18
CA LEU A 81 3.96 -1.83 3.24
C LEU A 81 2.61 -2.45 3.56
N LEU A 82 1.90 -2.94 2.57
CA LEU A 82 0.65 -3.65 2.80
C LEU A 82 0.90 -4.89 3.67
N TRP A 83 1.93 -5.64 3.36
CA TRP A 83 2.30 -6.82 4.14
C TRP A 83 2.68 -6.44 5.57
N GLU A 84 3.48 -5.39 5.73
CA GLU A 84 3.91 -4.94 7.07
C GLU A 84 2.73 -4.49 7.92
N TYR A 85 1.75 -3.87 7.29
CA TYR A 85 0.61 -3.34 8.02
C TYR A 85 -0.46 -4.38 8.30
N THR A 86 -0.73 -5.26 7.33
CA THR A 86 -1.86 -6.19 7.40
C THR A 86 -1.46 -7.64 7.55
N GLY A 87 -0.23 -8.00 7.22
CA GLY A 87 0.19 -9.40 7.09
C GLY A 87 -0.23 -10.05 5.78
N ILE A 88 -0.89 -9.32 4.90
CA ILE A 88 -1.38 -9.86 3.63
C ILE A 88 -0.28 -9.80 2.59
N ILE A 89 -0.05 -10.91 1.90
CA ILE A 89 0.86 -10.95 0.76
C ILE A 89 0.03 -10.91 -0.51
N TYR A 90 0.22 -9.83 -1.29
CA TYR A 90 -0.46 -9.69 -2.56
C TYR A 90 0.27 -10.49 -3.63
N ASN A 91 -0.44 -11.38 -4.29
CA ASN A 91 0.13 -12.20 -5.36
C ASN A 91 -0.74 -12.04 -6.60
N PRO A 92 -0.29 -11.21 -7.58
CA PRO A 92 -1.10 -10.96 -8.76
C PRO A 92 -1.22 -12.16 -9.69
N ASN A 93 -0.39 -13.19 -9.49
CA ASN A 93 -0.38 -14.36 -10.36
C ASN A 93 -1.32 -15.46 -9.88
N LYS A 94 -2.14 -15.17 -8.88
CA LYS A 94 -3.13 -16.14 -8.39
C LYS A 94 -4.54 -15.66 -8.57
#